data_300da9ee36f4b4f5fd95fae8d5f257bf
#
_entry.id   300da9ee36f4b4f5fd95fae8d5f257bf
#
_cell.length_a   1.000
_cell.length_b   1.000
_cell.length_c   1.000
_cell.angle_alpha   90.00
_cell.angle_beta   90.00
_cell.angle_gamma   90.00
#
_symmetry.space_group_name_H-M   'P 1'
#
loop_
_entity.id
_entity.type
_entity.pdbx_description
1 polymer ?
#
loop_
_entity_poly.entity_id
_entity_poly.type
_entity_poly.pdbx_seq_one_letter_code
_entity_poly.pdbx_strand_id
1 'polypeptide(L)'
;MQNTLKGWLADNTVTTDNKDDKILLLESSGNIGLEQIYNEMKEEDTGLRMETIVHVVTLFLRVVMRLILNGYSVNTGLFRAVAQFVGVIDKGQWDPKTNSVYVSFIQEKLLREAIAKTKVEILGTKANVMYILEVEDRKTGLKDGTATPGRNFFVRGSHLKVVGSN
;
A
#
# COMPACT_ATOMS: atom_id res chain seq x y z
N MET A 1 21.24 7.86 -8.83
CA MET A 1 20.36 7.10 -9.76
C MET A 1 19.03 7.81 -9.85
N GLN A 2 18.40 7.95 -11.02
CA GLN A 2 17.07 8.59 -11.15
C GLN A 2 16.02 7.50 -11.14
N ASN A 3 15.07 7.59 -10.22
CA ASN A 3 13.94 6.66 -10.16
C ASN A 3 12.99 6.87 -11.34
N THR A 4 12.44 5.79 -11.89
CA THR A 4 11.47 5.84 -12.98
C THR A 4 10.31 4.90 -12.67
N LEU A 5 9.09 5.42 -12.70
CA LEU A 5 7.87 4.64 -12.67
C LEU A 5 7.34 4.52 -14.10
N LYS A 6 6.99 3.31 -14.50
CA LYS A 6 6.42 3.02 -15.82
C LYS A 6 4.93 2.74 -15.72
N GLY A 7 4.17 3.21 -16.70
CA GLY A 7 2.73 3.00 -16.70
C GLY A 7 2.12 2.92 -18.07
N TRP A 8 0.94 2.29 -18.14
CA TRP A 8 0.12 2.15 -19.33
C TRP A 8 -1.11 3.05 -19.25
N LEU A 9 -1.44 3.70 -20.34
CA LEU A 9 -2.71 4.42 -20.47
C LEU A 9 -3.86 3.42 -20.61
N ALA A 10 -4.91 3.62 -19.84
CA ALA A 10 -6.19 2.91 -19.93
C ALA A 10 -7.35 3.90 -19.94
N ASP A 11 -8.51 3.45 -20.44
CA ASP A 11 -9.70 4.28 -20.48
C ASP A 11 -10.18 4.61 -19.06
N ASN A 12 -10.52 5.88 -18.83
CA ASN A 12 -11.15 6.29 -17.58
C ASN A 12 -12.64 5.99 -17.64
N THR A 13 -13.06 4.94 -16.93
CA THR A 13 -14.47 4.51 -16.89
C THR A 13 -15.28 5.22 -15.81
N VAL A 14 -14.66 6.13 -15.04
CA VAL A 14 -15.32 6.87 -13.94
C VAL A 14 -15.94 8.18 -14.43
N THR A 15 -15.31 8.84 -15.41
CA THR A 15 -15.87 10.05 -16.04
C THR A 15 -16.82 9.66 -17.17
N THR A 16 -18.09 10.01 -17.03
CA THR A 16 -19.11 9.78 -18.06
C THR A 16 -19.11 10.85 -19.15
N ASP A 17 -18.53 12.01 -18.88
CA ASP A 17 -18.67 13.21 -19.70
C ASP A 17 -17.54 13.39 -20.72
N ASN A 18 -16.40 12.71 -20.55
CA ASN A 18 -15.27 12.75 -21.46
C ASN A 18 -14.75 11.35 -21.75
N LYS A 19 -14.96 10.87 -22.96
CA LYS A 19 -14.51 9.53 -23.41
C LYS A 19 -13.01 9.48 -23.75
N ASP A 20 -12.36 10.63 -23.84
CA ASP A 20 -10.94 10.72 -24.19
C ASP A 20 -10.04 10.75 -22.96
N ASP A 21 -10.63 10.79 -21.75
CA ASP A 21 -9.89 10.75 -20.50
C ASP A 21 -9.21 9.39 -20.32
N LYS A 22 -7.92 9.46 -20.05
CA LYS A 22 -7.11 8.27 -19.74
C LYS A 22 -6.62 8.33 -18.29
N ILE A 23 -6.49 7.17 -17.70
CA ILE A 23 -5.76 6.99 -16.45
C ILE A 23 -4.44 6.28 -16.71
N LEU A 24 -3.47 6.51 -15.86
CA LEU A 24 -2.18 5.82 -15.91
C LEU A 24 -2.17 4.68 -14.91
N LEU A 25 -2.01 3.46 -15.40
CA LEU A 25 -1.89 2.26 -14.59
C LEU A 25 -0.42 1.88 -14.43
N LEU A 26 0.00 1.67 -13.21
CA LEU A 26 1.38 1.29 -12.90
C LEU A 26 1.73 -0.06 -13.56
N GLU A 27 2.85 -0.09 -14.28
CA GLU A 27 3.50 -1.35 -14.66
C GLU A 27 4.30 -1.85 -13.46
N SER A 28 3.82 -2.94 -12.86
CA SER A 28 4.49 -3.52 -11.68
C SER A 28 5.79 -4.21 -12.09
N SER A 29 6.86 -3.92 -11.37
CA SER A 29 8.14 -4.64 -11.50
C SER A 29 8.18 -5.93 -10.70
N GLY A 30 7.08 -6.29 -10.03
CA GLY A 30 6.96 -7.49 -9.20
C GLY A 30 6.88 -7.19 -7.71
N ASN A 31 7.00 -8.24 -6.91
CA ASN A 31 6.96 -8.17 -5.45
C ASN A 31 8.34 -8.47 -4.88
N ILE A 32 8.80 -7.63 -3.97
CA ILE A 32 10.08 -7.78 -3.28
C ILE A 32 9.80 -7.98 -1.79
N GLY A 33 10.39 -9.03 -1.21
CA GLY A 33 10.37 -9.31 0.22
C GLY A 33 11.65 -8.87 0.92
N LEU A 34 11.73 -9.12 2.23
CA LEU A 34 12.88 -8.74 3.05
C LEU A 34 14.20 -9.36 2.56
N GLU A 35 14.17 -10.59 2.08
CA GLU A 35 15.38 -11.27 1.56
C GLU A 35 16.02 -10.50 0.41
N GLN A 36 15.20 -10.06 -0.55
CA GLN A 36 15.67 -9.22 -1.66
C GLN A 36 16.20 -7.88 -1.15
N ILE A 37 15.52 -7.26 -0.18
CA ILE A 37 15.98 -6.00 0.43
C ILE A 37 17.36 -6.18 1.07
N TYR A 38 17.60 -7.30 1.77
CA TYR A 38 18.92 -7.58 2.36
C TYR A 38 20.01 -7.69 1.30
N ASN A 39 19.70 -8.31 0.16
CA ASN A 39 20.64 -8.43 -0.96
C ASN A 39 20.95 -7.06 -1.55
N GLU A 40 19.95 -6.22 -1.80
CA GLU A 40 20.13 -4.84 -2.28
C GLU A 40 21.01 -4.01 -1.31
N MET A 41 20.75 -4.12 0.01
CA MET A 41 21.56 -3.46 1.03
C MET A 41 23.01 -3.95 1.00
N LYS A 42 23.22 -5.24 0.76
CA LYS A 42 24.57 -5.83 0.65
C LYS A 42 25.29 -5.34 -0.61
N GLU A 43 24.57 -5.14 -1.70
CA GLU A 43 25.14 -4.60 -2.94
C GLU A 43 25.50 -3.12 -2.81
N GLU A 44 24.71 -2.32 -2.08
CA GLU A 44 25.02 -0.91 -1.82
C GLU A 44 26.25 -0.73 -0.89
N ASP A 45 26.39 -1.60 0.10
CA ASP A 45 27.54 -1.60 1.01
C ASP A 45 28.14 -3.01 1.18
N THR A 46 29.08 -3.34 0.32
CA THR A 46 29.75 -4.64 0.31
C THR A 46 30.57 -4.91 1.58
N GLY A 47 30.92 -3.90 2.36
CA GLY A 47 31.63 -4.02 3.63
C GLY A 47 30.80 -4.64 4.76
N LEU A 48 29.49 -4.50 4.70
CA LEU A 48 28.59 -5.10 5.69
C LEU A 48 28.47 -6.61 5.50
N ARG A 49 28.47 -7.37 6.60
CA ARG A 49 28.15 -8.80 6.57
C ARG A 49 26.65 -9.00 6.47
N MET A 50 26.20 -10.02 5.75
CA MET A 50 24.79 -10.34 5.58
C MET A 50 24.08 -10.54 6.94
N GLU A 51 24.73 -11.22 7.87
CA GLU A 51 24.19 -11.45 9.22
C GLU A 51 23.97 -10.14 9.98
N THR A 52 24.84 -9.17 9.79
CA THR A 52 24.70 -7.83 10.38
C THR A 52 23.49 -7.09 9.79
N ILE A 53 23.32 -7.14 8.46
CA ILE A 53 22.17 -6.53 7.77
C ILE A 53 20.87 -7.12 8.29
N VAL A 54 20.74 -8.44 8.29
CA VAL A 54 19.56 -9.15 8.78
C VAL A 54 19.27 -8.80 10.23
N HIS A 55 20.29 -8.80 11.09
CA HIS A 55 20.12 -8.47 12.50
C HIS A 55 19.63 -7.04 12.72
N VAL A 56 20.24 -6.05 12.06
CA VAL A 56 19.88 -4.64 12.20
C VAL A 56 18.47 -4.36 11.70
N VAL A 57 18.11 -4.88 10.52
CA VAL A 57 16.76 -4.69 9.96
C VAL A 57 15.70 -5.37 10.84
N THR A 58 15.96 -6.59 11.30
CA THR A 58 15.04 -7.30 12.20
C THR A 58 14.85 -6.56 13.51
N LEU A 59 15.92 -6.03 14.09
CA LEU A 59 15.86 -5.22 15.32
C LEU A 59 15.06 -3.94 15.08
N PHE A 60 15.31 -3.23 13.97
CA PHE A 60 14.57 -2.03 13.59
C PHE A 60 13.08 -2.29 13.48
N LEU A 61 12.67 -3.31 12.71
CA LEU A 61 11.26 -3.66 12.53
C LEU A 61 10.58 -4.00 13.87
N ARG A 62 11.24 -4.76 14.73
CA ARG A 62 10.75 -5.12 16.06
C ARG A 62 10.54 -3.90 16.94
N VAL A 63 11.50 -2.97 16.94
CA VAL A 63 11.41 -1.74 17.75
C VAL A 63 10.30 -0.83 17.23
N VAL A 64 10.20 -0.63 15.91
CA VAL A 64 9.16 0.18 15.29
C VAL A 64 7.78 -0.39 15.61
N MET A 65 7.58 -1.69 15.41
CA MET A 65 6.31 -2.37 15.73
C MET A 65 5.94 -2.18 17.21
N ARG A 66 6.88 -2.37 18.13
CA ARG A 66 6.63 -2.19 19.56
C ARG A 66 6.23 -0.77 19.90
N LEU A 67 6.89 0.23 19.32
CA LEU A 67 6.57 1.64 19.58
C LEU A 67 5.17 2.00 19.06
N ILE A 68 4.81 1.58 17.85
CA ILE A 68 3.49 1.81 17.28
C ILE A 68 2.39 1.20 18.16
N LEU A 69 2.58 -0.07 18.58
CA LEU A 69 1.59 -0.78 19.39
C LEU A 69 1.54 -0.31 20.85
N ASN A 70 2.50 0.50 21.29
CA ASN A 70 2.44 1.22 22.56
C ASN A 70 1.91 2.66 22.43
N GLY A 71 1.31 3.01 21.28
CA GLY A 71 0.60 4.27 21.08
C GLY A 71 1.47 5.44 20.62
N TYR A 72 2.74 5.20 20.27
CA TYR A 72 3.59 6.25 19.72
C TYR A 72 3.30 6.48 18.22
N SER A 73 3.32 7.74 17.80
CA SER A 73 3.44 8.09 16.39
C SER A 73 4.89 7.93 15.97
N VAL A 74 5.17 6.95 15.13
CA VAL A 74 6.55 6.63 14.70
C VAL A 74 6.82 7.21 13.32
N ASN A 75 7.79 8.13 13.23
CA ASN A 75 8.25 8.70 11.98
C ASN A 75 9.63 8.12 11.61
N THR A 76 9.69 7.40 10.49
CA THR A 76 10.91 6.79 9.95
C THR A 76 11.62 7.66 8.92
N GLY A 77 11.06 8.83 8.58
CA GLY A 77 11.51 9.66 7.46
C GLY A 77 10.84 9.28 6.13
N LEU A 78 10.59 8.00 5.87
CA LEU A 78 9.83 7.54 4.70
C LEU A 78 8.34 7.61 4.94
N PHE A 79 7.90 7.14 6.08
CA PHE A 79 6.49 7.15 6.49
C PHE A 79 6.36 7.45 7.97
N ARG A 80 5.19 7.93 8.34
CA ARG A 80 4.71 8.00 9.71
C ARG A 80 3.63 6.95 9.92
N ALA A 81 3.78 6.15 10.96
CA ALA A 81 2.82 5.14 11.36
C ALA A 81 2.12 5.54 12.67
N VAL A 82 0.79 5.44 12.70
CA VAL A 82 -0.04 5.77 13.87
C VAL A 82 -1.10 4.69 14.06
N ALA A 83 -1.18 4.12 15.25
CA ALA A 83 -2.25 3.20 15.61
C ALA A 83 -3.56 3.96 15.87
N GLN A 84 -4.68 3.38 15.44
CA GLN A 84 -6.02 3.91 15.59
C GLN A 84 -6.98 2.80 15.98
N PHE A 85 -8.03 3.17 16.70
CA PHE A 85 -9.12 2.26 17.02
C PHE A 85 -10.24 2.39 16.00
N VAL A 86 -10.84 1.26 15.64
CA VAL A 86 -11.97 1.17 14.71
C VAL A 86 -13.10 0.43 15.39
N GLY A 87 -14.34 0.92 15.20
CA GLY A 87 -15.55 0.38 15.80
C GLY A 87 -16.13 1.27 16.90
N VAL A 88 -17.36 0.99 17.26
CA VAL A 88 -18.08 1.69 18.34
C VAL A 88 -17.88 0.95 19.65
N ILE A 89 -17.55 1.68 20.71
CA ILE A 89 -17.46 1.13 22.07
C ILE A 89 -18.85 1.11 22.70
N ASP A 90 -19.37 -0.07 22.97
CA ASP A 90 -20.63 -0.24 23.70
C ASP A 90 -20.33 -0.36 25.20
N LYS A 91 -21.08 0.42 26.01
CA LYS A 91 -20.97 0.45 27.48
C LYS A 91 -19.55 0.60 28.04
N GLY A 92 -18.66 1.25 27.28
CA GLY A 92 -17.27 1.48 27.71
C GLY A 92 -16.40 0.23 27.70
N GLN A 93 -16.80 -0.86 27.06
CA GLN A 93 -16.07 -2.12 27.01
C GLN A 93 -15.54 -2.40 25.60
N TRP A 94 -14.30 -2.88 25.54
CA TRP A 94 -13.70 -3.36 24.31
C TRP A 94 -14.24 -4.74 23.93
N ASP A 95 -14.77 -4.89 22.71
CA ASP A 95 -15.18 -6.18 22.14
C ASP A 95 -14.37 -6.47 20.87
N PRO A 96 -13.48 -7.49 20.88
CA PRO A 96 -12.68 -7.83 19.69
C PRO A 96 -13.49 -8.24 18.46
N LYS A 97 -14.78 -8.56 18.61
CA LYS A 97 -15.68 -8.90 17.50
C LYS A 97 -16.17 -7.67 16.74
N THR A 98 -16.26 -6.54 17.41
CA THR A 98 -16.80 -5.27 16.86
C THR A 98 -15.75 -4.16 16.80
N ASN A 99 -14.68 -4.28 17.58
CA ASN A 99 -13.61 -3.32 17.64
C ASN A 99 -12.30 -3.91 17.11
N SER A 100 -11.48 -3.09 16.48
CA SER A 100 -10.17 -3.49 15.99
C SER A 100 -9.16 -2.36 16.10
N VAL A 101 -7.88 -2.72 16.03
CA VAL A 101 -6.77 -1.78 15.89
C VAL A 101 -6.36 -1.74 14.43
N TYR A 102 -6.16 -0.55 13.92
CA TYR A 102 -5.65 -0.27 12.59
C TYR A 102 -4.41 0.61 12.68
N VAL A 103 -3.45 0.43 11.79
CA VAL A 103 -2.27 1.29 11.70
C VAL A 103 -2.33 2.05 10.37
N SER A 104 -2.43 3.37 10.44
CA SER A 104 -2.35 4.22 9.26
C SER A 104 -0.90 4.56 8.94
N PHE A 105 -0.59 4.61 7.64
CA PHE A 105 0.72 5.00 7.12
C PHE A 105 0.56 6.27 6.28
N ILE A 106 1.37 7.28 6.60
CA ILE A 106 1.38 8.58 5.92
C ILE A 106 2.77 8.78 5.33
N GLN A 107 2.84 9.21 4.07
CA GLN A 107 4.11 9.54 3.42
C GLN A 107 4.82 10.68 4.14
N GLU A 108 6.10 10.51 4.45
CA GLU A 108 6.92 11.54 5.09
C GLU A 108 7.86 12.24 4.08
N LYS A 109 8.59 13.22 4.58
CA LYS A 109 9.36 14.17 3.77
C LYS A 109 10.29 13.50 2.77
N LEU A 110 11.09 12.52 3.21
CA LEU A 110 12.05 11.84 2.34
C LEU A 110 11.37 11.16 1.15
N LEU A 111 10.24 10.48 1.41
CA LEU A 111 9.51 9.80 0.34
C LEU A 111 8.84 10.81 -0.61
N ARG A 112 8.22 11.87 -0.08
CA ARG A 112 7.62 12.93 -0.92
C ARG A 112 8.64 13.63 -1.82
N GLU A 113 9.83 13.93 -1.29
CA GLU A 113 10.91 14.54 -2.07
C GLU A 113 11.45 13.58 -3.16
N ALA A 114 11.52 12.29 -2.86
CA ALA A 114 11.91 11.27 -3.84
C ALA A 114 10.85 11.12 -4.95
N ILE A 115 9.56 11.11 -4.58
CA ILE A 115 8.43 11.07 -5.54
C ILE A 115 8.50 12.27 -6.48
N ALA A 116 8.72 13.49 -5.95
CA ALA A 116 8.79 14.71 -6.77
C ALA A 116 9.94 14.69 -7.81
N LYS A 117 10.97 13.89 -7.57
CA LYS A 117 12.13 13.71 -8.49
C LYS A 117 12.01 12.47 -9.36
N THR A 118 10.98 11.64 -9.15
CA THR A 118 10.78 10.40 -9.90
C THR A 118 10.23 10.70 -11.29
N LYS A 119 10.85 10.13 -12.32
CA LYS A 119 10.37 10.23 -13.69
C LYS A 119 9.19 9.28 -13.89
N VAL A 120 8.20 9.73 -14.65
CA VAL A 120 7.10 8.88 -15.13
C VAL A 120 7.28 8.63 -16.62
N GLU A 121 7.28 7.37 -17.01
CA GLU A 121 7.39 6.92 -18.39
C GLU A 121 6.07 6.26 -18.82
N ILE A 122 5.47 6.78 -19.88
CA ILE A 122 4.25 6.21 -20.47
C ILE A 122 4.66 5.21 -21.54
N LEU A 123 4.32 3.93 -21.33
CA LEU A 123 4.68 2.83 -22.23
C LEU A 123 3.76 2.72 -23.47
N GLY A 124 2.61 3.38 -23.44
CA GLY A 124 1.61 3.35 -24.50
C GLY A 124 0.21 3.11 -23.95
N THR A 125 -0.72 2.71 -24.83
CA THR A 125 -2.10 2.42 -24.47
C THR A 125 -2.32 0.91 -24.40
N LYS A 126 -2.91 0.45 -23.31
CA LYS A 126 -3.29 -0.94 -23.10
C LYS A 126 -4.82 -1.04 -23.15
N ALA A 127 -5.36 -1.58 -24.24
CA ALA A 127 -6.80 -1.74 -24.40
C ALA A 127 -7.33 -2.91 -23.58
N ASN A 128 -8.54 -2.79 -23.07
CA ASN A 128 -9.29 -3.86 -22.39
C ASN A 128 -8.58 -4.50 -21.18
N VAL A 129 -7.85 -3.72 -20.41
CA VAL A 129 -7.20 -4.21 -19.18
C VAL A 129 -8.22 -4.25 -18.06
N MET A 130 -8.30 -5.38 -17.38
CA MET A 130 -8.94 -5.44 -16.06
C MET A 130 -8.04 -4.72 -15.06
N TYR A 131 -8.58 -3.74 -14.37
CA TYR A 131 -7.88 -3.09 -13.27
C TYR A 131 -8.83 -2.76 -12.13
N ILE A 132 -8.28 -2.75 -10.93
CA ILE A 132 -8.97 -2.32 -9.72
C ILE A 132 -8.48 -0.92 -9.39
N LEU A 133 -9.41 0.04 -9.31
CA LEU A 133 -9.12 1.42 -8.93
C LEU A 133 -9.14 1.61 -7.42
N GLU A 134 -10.11 0.99 -6.77
CA GLU A 134 -10.38 1.18 -5.36
C GLU A 134 -10.96 -0.08 -4.75
N VAL A 135 -10.56 -0.38 -3.54
CA VAL A 135 -11.19 -1.37 -2.66
C VAL A 135 -11.57 -0.71 -1.35
N GLU A 136 -12.72 -1.07 -0.80
CA GLU A 136 -13.20 -0.52 0.47
C GLU A 136 -13.90 -1.59 1.29
N ASP A 137 -13.46 -1.80 2.51
CA ASP A 137 -14.23 -2.58 3.50
C ASP A 137 -15.41 -1.74 3.98
N ARG A 138 -16.63 -2.15 3.65
CA ARG A 138 -17.86 -1.40 3.98
C ARG A 138 -18.17 -1.35 5.46
N LYS A 139 -17.56 -2.20 6.27
CA LYS A 139 -17.71 -2.16 7.73
C LYS A 139 -16.82 -1.10 8.36
N THR A 140 -15.58 -1.02 7.92
CA THR A 140 -14.57 -0.16 8.54
C THR A 140 -14.32 1.14 7.76
N GLY A 141 -14.70 1.19 6.49
CA GLY A 141 -14.39 2.29 5.56
C GLY A 141 -12.92 2.31 5.12
N LEU A 142 -12.14 1.28 5.45
CA LEU A 142 -10.73 1.19 5.08
C LEU A 142 -10.56 0.84 3.61
N LYS A 143 -9.54 1.46 2.97
CA LYS A 143 -9.22 1.30 1.55
C LYS A 143 -7.83 0.70 1.32
N ASP A 144 -7.34 -0.05 2.28
CA ASP A 144 -5.99 -0.63 2.29
C ASP A 144 -5.93 -2.09 1.80
N GLY A 145 -7.06 -2.62 1.34
CA GLY A 145 -7.20 -4.03 0.93
C GLY A 145 -7.58 -4.99 2.04
N THR A 146 -7.69 -4.52 3.29
CA THR A 146 -8.17 -5.33 4.41
C THR A 146 -9.67 -5.59 4.26
N ALA A 147 -10.10 -6.85 4.38
CA ALA A 147 -11.50 -7.24 4.31
C ALA A 147 -11.97 -7.86 5.62
N THR A 148 -13.12 -7.40 6.14
CA THR A 148 -13.77 -8.01 7.31
C THR A 148 -14.54 -9.25 6.88
N PRO A 149 -14.23 -10.46 7.42
CA PRO A 149 -14.94 -11.68 7.09
C PRO A 149 -16.45 -11.57 7.31
N GLY A 150 -17.25 -12.06 6.35
CA GLY A 150 -18.71 -12.05 6.42
C GLY A 150 -19.35 -10.66 6.26
N ARG A 151 -18.61 -9.68 5.74
CA ARG A 151 -19.09 -8.31 5.44
C ARG A 151 -18.85 -7.94 3.97
N ASN A 152 -19.55 -6.91 3.52
CA ASN A 152 -19.46 -6.43 2.15
C ASN A 152 -18.10 -5.74 1.94
N PHE A 153 -17.44 -6.17 0.89
CA PHE A 153 -16.22 -5.57 0.38
C PHE A 153 -16.52 -4.95 -0.99
N PHE A 154 -16.21 -3.67 -1.13
CA PHE A 154 -16.49 -2.93 -2.34
C PHE A 154 -15.24 -2.85 -3.22
N VAL A 155 -15.38 -3.21 -4.49
CA VAL A 155 -14.32 -3.17 -5.49
C VAL A 155 -14.78 -2.33 -6.66
N ARG A 156 -14.05 -1.26 -6.96
CA ARG A 156 -14.25 -0.44 -8.17
C ARG A 156 -13.11 -0.67 -9.14
N GLY A 157 -13.44 -0.76 -10.41
CA GLY A 157 -12.44 -0.92 -11.45
C GLY A 157 -13.11 -1.04 -12.82
N SER A 158 -12.31 -1.38 -13.81
CA SER A 158 -12.78 -1.61 -15.17
C SER A 158 -12.63 -3.06 -15.57
N HIS A 159 -13.53 -3.53 -16.43
CA HIS A 159 -13.55 -4.90 -16.94
C HIS A 159 -13.56 -5.98 -15.84
N LEU A 160 -14.11 -5.67 -14.65
CA LEU A 160 -14.30 -6.62 -13.58
C LEU A 160 -15.42 -7.59 -13.99
N LYS A 161 -15.03 -8.79 -14.42
CA LYS A 161 -15.97 -9.85 -14.76
C LYS A 161 -15.98 -10.88 -13.65
N VAL A 162 -17.09 -10.99 -12.95
CA VAL A 162 -17.35 -12.14 -12.08
C VAL A 162 -17.83 -13.28 -12.97
N VAL A 163 -17.09 -14.36 -13.02
CA VAL A 163 -17.53 -15.59 -13.67
C VAL A 163 -18.53 -16.23 -12.72
N GLY A 164 -19.83 -16.03 -13.01
CA GLY A 164 -20.89 -16.80 -12.36
C GLY A 164 -20.97 -18.17 -12.99
N SER A 165 -21.06 -19.21 -12.17
CA SER A 165 -21.57 -20.49 -12.63
C SER A 165 -23.04 -20.35 -12.98
N ASN A 166 -23.42 -20.75 -14.19
CA ASN A 166 -24.82 -20.96 -14.56
C ASN A 166 -25.41 -22.07 -13.68
#